data_15cc9724f4aa7d95886bfe212a6812ed
#
_entry.id   15cc9724f4aa7d95886bfe212a6812ed
#
_cell.length_a   1.000
_cell.length_b   1.000
_cell.length_c   1.000
_cell.angle_alpha   90.00
_cell.angle_beta   90.00
_cell.angle_gamma   90.00
#
_symmetry.space_group_name_H-M   'P 1'
#
loop_
_entity.id
_entity.type
_entity.pdbx_description
1 polymer ?
#
loop_
_entity_poly.entity_id
_entity_poly.type
_entity_poly.pdbx_seq_one_letter_code
_entity_poly.pdbx_strand_id
1 'polypeptide(L)'
;MNKDIKVAKQTISTEIQALKKLLASFNRSPQFSKVVNLISKIRGKCLVVGVGKSYLCGLKTSSTLSSLGTPSVAFSANDLQHGGLGAIQKNRDVLLVFSVSGESAELNSILQYANRNGIPVIGVSCKPSSMLLRYSTIKILLPKVVESGHSLAPTSSSLNFLSWGDSLAISLMKRKKWTNKKFVEHHTGGSLATALIQVREIMAKGKEIPFISSNKMMRPQ
;
A
#
# COMPACT_ATOMS: atom_id res chain seq x y z
N MET A 1 -27.09 21.29 -18.33
CA MET A 1 -26.10 20.72 -17.35
C MET A 1 -24.83 21.50 -17.52
N ASN A 2 -24.24 21.99 -16.44
CA ASN A 2 -22.97 22.73 -16.46
C ASN A 2 -21.89 21.89 -17.13
N LYS A 3 -21.07 22.51 -18.00
CA LYS A 3 -20.02 21.86 -18.78
C LYS A 3 -18.98 21.17 -17.85
N ASP A 4 -18.65 21.80 -16.73
CA ASP A 4 -17.67 21.27 -15.75
C ASP A 4 -18.19 20.01 -15.07
N ILE A 5 -19.47 19.99 -14.69
CA ILE A 5 -20.12 18.80 -14.12
C ILE A 5 -20.13 17.65 -15.12
N LYS A 6 -20.34 17.94 -16.42
CA LYS A 6 -20.27 16.90 -17.47
C LYS A 6 -18.88 16.29 -17.56
N VAL A 7 -17.83 17.12 -17.54
CA VAL A 7 -16.42 16.67 -17.57
C VAL A 7 -16.10 15.84 -16.34
N ALA A 8 -16.47 16.31 -15.13
CA ALA A 8 -16.24 15.57 -13.89
C ALA A 8 -16.90 14.18 -13.91
N LYS A 9 -18.17 14.10 -14.31
CA LYS A 9 -18.88 12.82 -14.43
C LYS A 9 -18.23 11.88 -15.44
N GLN A 10 -17.76 12.41 -16.57
CA GLN A 10 -17.07 11.61 -17.58
C GLN A 10 -15.73 11.07 -17.07
N THR A 11 -14.96 11.88 -16.34
CA THR A 11 -13.71 11.44 -15.70
C THR A 11 -13.96 10.26 -14.77
N ILE A 12 -14.90 10.40 -13.83
CA ILE A 12 -15.24 9.33 -12.87
C ILE A 12 -15.75 8.08 -13.63
N SER A 13 -16.57 8.26 -14.67
CA SER A 13 -17.04 7.12 -15.47
C SER A 13 -15.90 6.37 -16.14
N THR A 14 -14.89 7.07 -16.65
CA THR A 14 -13.69 6.47 -17.25
C THR A 14 -12.89 5.67 -16.20
N GLU A 15 -12.73 6.22 -15.01
CA GLU A 15 -12.05 5.56 -13.88
C GLU A 15 -12.82 4.32 -13.40
N ILE A 16 -14.14 4.36 -13.33
CA ILE A 16 -14.98 3.19 -13.02
C ILE A 16 -14.75 2.06 -14.05
N GLN A 17 -14.65 2.39 -15.34
CA GLN A 17 -14.36 1.38 -16.36
C GLN A 17 -12.95 0.77 -16.19
N ALA A 18 -11.97 1.58 -15.79
CA ALA A 18 -10.64 1.10 -15.49
C ALA A 18 -10.63 0.12 -14.29
N LEU A 19 -11.36 0.44 -13.22
CA LEU A 19 -11.52 -0.44 -12.06
C LEU A 19 -12.23 -1.75 -12.41
N LYS A 20 -13.26 -1.72 -13.27
CA LYS A 20 -13.93 -2.93 -13.78
C LYS A 20 -12.94 -3.84 -14.52
N LYS A 21 -12.06 -3.27 -15.36
CA LYS A 21 -11.00 -4.02 -16.04
C LYS A 21 -9.99 -4.60 -15.06
N LEU A 22 -9.61 -3.84 -14.05
CA LEU A 22 -8.72 -4.32 -12.99
C LEU A 22 -9.36 -5.50 -12.25
N LEU A 23 -10.62 -5.38 -11.81
CA LEU A 23 -11.34 -6.46 -11.13
C LEU A 23 -11.37 -7.74 -11.97
N ALA A 24 -11.71 -7.64 -13.25
CA ALA A 24 -11.73 -8.77 -14.17
C ALA A 24 -10.34 -9.42 -14.37
N SER A 25 -9.26 -8.65 -14.23
CA SER A 25 -7.89 -9.16 -14.40
C SER A 25 -7.47 -10.14 -13.29
N PHE A 26 -8.03 -10.03 -12.08
CA PHE A 26 -7.74 -10.96 -10.97
C PHE A 26 -8.15 -12.40 -11.28
N ASN A 27 -9.20 -12.61 -12.05
CA ASN A 27 -9.68 -13.96 -12.41
C ASN A 27 -8.70 -14.75 -13.30
N ARG A 28 -7.74 -14.06 -13.91
CA ARG A 28 -6.80 -14.66 -14.88
C ARG A 28 -5.36 -14.74 -14.39
N SER A 29 -5.08 -14.31 -13.15
CA SER A 29 -3.71 -14.18 -12.69
C SER A 29 -3.47 -14.85 -11.32
N PRO A 30 -2.83 -16.03 -11.29
CA PRO A 30 -2.37 -16.63 -10.04
C PRO A 30 -1.21 -15.84 -9.39
N GLN A 31 -0.66 -14.84 -10.10
CA GLN A 31 0.52 -14.09 -9.65
C GLN A 31 0.23 -13.26 -8.41
N PHE A 32 -0.99 -12.72 -8.27
CA PHE A 32 -1.37 -11.97 -7.06
C PHE A 32 -1.21 -12.82 -5.79
N SER A 33 -1.67 -14.07 -5.82
CA SER A 33 -1.49 -14.99 -4.69
C SER A 33 -0.01 -15.29 -4.39
N LYS A 34 0.84 -15.34 -5.42
CA LYS A 34 2.30 -15.48 -5.25
C LYS A 34 2.90 -14.26 -4.56
N VAL A 35 2.46 -13.04 -4.92
CA VAL A 35 2.87 -11.80 -4.24
C VAL A 35 2.49 -11.83 -2.77
N VAL A 36 1.22 -12.13 -2.46
CA VAL A 36 0.76 -12.24 -1.08
C VAL A 36 1.56 -13.29 -0.31
N ASN A 37 1.84 -14.46 -0.94
CA ASN A 37 2.64 -15.51 -0.32
C ASN A 37 4.08 -15.07 -0.06
N LEU A 38 4.74 -14.41 -1.02
CA LEU A 38 6.10 -13.91 -0.86
C LEU A 38 6.18 -12.88 0.28
N ILE A 39 5.36 -11.82 0.22
CA ILE A 39 5.41 -10.74 1.22
C ILE A 39 5.01 -11.24 2.63
N SER A 40 4.12 -12.23 2.73
CA SER A 40 3.74 -12.77 4.05
C SER A 40 4.88 -13.51 4.76
N LYS A 41 5.93 -13.92 4.04
CA LYS A 41 7.06 -14.73 4.55
C LYS A 41 8.35 -13.94 4.73
N ILE A 42 8.43 -12.69 4.25
CA ILE A 42 9.65 -11.88 4.43
C ILE A 42 9.89 -11.59 5.92
N ARG A 43 11.17 -11.52 6.29
CA ARG A 43 11.60 -11.17 7.66
C ARG A 43 11.96 -9.70 7.83
N GLY A 44 11.97 -8.95 6.75
CA GLY A 44 12.24 -7.52 6.68
C GLY A 44 11.01 -6.71 6.29
N LYS A 45 11.18 -5.81 5.34
CA LYS A 45 10.15 -4.88 4.88
C LYS A 45 9.89 -4.98 3.37
N CYS A 46 8.74 -4.49 2.95
CA CYS A 46 8.42 -4.26 1.55
C CYS A 46 8.84 -2.83 1.18
N LEU A 47 9.85 -2.69 0.32
CA LEU A 47 10.22 -1.39 -0.22
C LEU A 47 9.40 -1.13 -1.48
N VAL A 48 8.55 -0.12 -1.43
CA VAL A 48 7.71 0.28 -2.57
C VAL A 48 8.41 1.38 -3.34
N VAL A 49 8.62 1.15 -4.63
CA VAL A 49 9.43 2.03 -5.49
C VAL A 49 8.62 2.51 -6.69
N GLY A 50 8.81 3.76 -7.08
CA GLY A 50 8.21 4.34 -8.27
C GLY A 50 8.84 5.66 -8.65
N VAL A 51 8.39 6.22 -9.78
CA VAL A 51 8.79 7.54 -10.28
C VAL A 51 7.55 8.42 -10.42
N GLY A 52 7.62 9.67 -10.01
CA GLY A 52 6.54 10.65 -10.15
C GLY A 52 5.23 10.16 -9.54
N LYS A 53 4.12 10.13 -10.31
CA LYS A 53 2.81 9.69 -9.83
C LYS A 53 2.77 8.22 -9.40
N SER A 54 3.57 7.35 -10.03
CA SER A 54 3.71 5.95 -9.59
C SER A 54 4.36 5.86 -8.20
N TYR A 55 5.30 6.76 -7.87
CA TYR A 55 5.84 6.86 -6.52
C TYR A 55 4.77 7.30 -5.50
N LEU A 56 3.94 8.29 -5.84
CA LEU A 56 2.85 8.72 -4.95
C LEU A 56 1.84 7.59 -4.67
N CYS A 57 1.51 6.79 -5.68
CA CYS A 57 0.71 5.58 -5.50
C CYS A 57 1.43 4.55 -4.61
N GLY A 58 2.74 4.40 -4.79
CA GLY A 58 3.59 3.57 -3.96
C GLY A 58 3.66 4.04 -2.51
N LEU A 59 3.76 5.34 -2.28
CA LEU A 59 3.77 5.95 -0.95
C LEU A 59 2.47 5.62 -0.19
N LYS A 60 1.31 5.80 -0.85
CA LYS A 60 0.01 5.44 -0.26
C LYS A 60 -0.07 3.94 0.03
N THR A 61 0.36 3.10 -0.90
CA THR A 61 0.36 1.64 -0.72
C THR A 61 1.25 1.23 0.46
N SER A 62 2.44 1.80 0.56
CA SER A 62 3.39 1.54 1.66
C SER A 62 2.80 1.94 3.02
N SER A 63 2.17 3.12 3.09
CA SER A 63 1.48 3.58 4.30
C SER A 63 0.37 2.60 4.72
N THR A 64 -0.45 2.15 3.77
CA THR A 64 -1.52 1.19 4.02
C THR A 64 -0.97 -0.17 4.48
N LEU A 65 0.10 -0.67 3.87
CA LEU A 65 0.77 -1.91 4.27
C LEU A 65 1.28 -1.84 5.71
N SER A 66 1.95 -0.74 6.07
CA SER A 66 2.51 -0.53 7.41
C SER A 66 1.40 -0.45 8.46
N SER A 67 0.33 0.30 8.21
CA SER A 67 -0.80 0.43 9.14
C SER A 67 -1.57 -0.88 9.35
N LEU A 68 -1.47 -1.82 8.41
CA LEU A 68 -2.10 -3.13 8.47
C LEU A 68 -1.12 -4.28 8.79
N GLY A 69 0.02 -3.97 9.40
CA GLY A 69 0.95 -4.95 9.96
C GLY A 69 1.91 -5.59 8.98
N THR A 70 2.14 -4.97 7.83
CA THR A 70 3.22 -5.34 6.92
C THR A 70 4.25 -4.22 6.87
N PRO A 71 5.43 -4.38 7.51
CA PRO A 71 6.46 -3.35 7.49
C PRO A 71 6.78 -2.93 6.06
N SER A 72 6.64 -1.64 5.77
CA SER A 72 6.82 -1.11 4.42
C SER A 72 7.36 0.32 4.47
N VAL A 73 8.13 0.67 3.47
CA VAL A 73 8.64 2.04 3.24
C VAL A 73 8.64 2.33 1.75
N ALA A 74 8.30 3.55 1.37
CA ALA A 74 8.33 3.97 -0.03
C ALA A 74 9.55 4.83 -0.32
N PHE A 75 10.15 4.61 -1.50
CA PHE A 75 11.22 5.42 -2.03
C PHE A 75 10.90 5.89 -3.44
N SER A 76 11.23 7.14 -3.74
CA SER A 76 11.41 7.55 -5.13
C SER A 76 12.60 6.79 -5.73
N ALA A 77 12.50 6.39 -7.00
CA ALA A 77 13.60 5.73 -7.67
C ALA A 77 14.87 6.59 -7.66
N ASN A 78 14.73 7.92 -7.76
CA ASN A 78 15.85 8.85 -7.69
C ASN A 78 16.58 8.77 -6.34
N ASP A 79 15.83 8.75 -5.22
CA ASP A 79 16.45 8.67 -3.88
C ASP A 79 17.20 7.35 -3.69
N LEU A 80 16.68 6.25 -4.23
CA LEU A 80 17.37 4.97 -4.19
C LEU A 80 18.69 4.99 -4.93
N GLN A 81 18.78 5.67 -6.08
CA GLN A 81 20.03 5.80 -6.85
C GLN A 81 21.09 6.61 -6.10
N HIS A 82 20.69 7.55 -5.27
CA HIS A 82 21.57 8.44 -4.53
C HIS A 82 21.84 7.97 -3.08
N GLY A 83 22.06 6.67 -2.89
CA GLY A 83 22.46 6.08 -1.60
C GLY A 83 21.35 5.31 -0.90
N GLY A 84 20.08 5.48 -1.29
CA GLY A 84 18.94 4.78 -0.69
C GLY A 84 19.00 3.25 -0.84
N LEU A 85 19.78 2.71 -1.78
CA LEU A 85 20.00 1.26 -1.91
C LEU A 85 20.59 0.63 -0.63
N GLY A 86 21.30 1.41 0.19
CA GLY A 86 21.80 0.97 1.49
C GLY A 86 20.71 0.63 2.50
N ALA A 87 19.48 1.10 2.30
CA ALA A 87 18.34 0.77 3.15
C ALA A 87 17.79 -0.65 2.92
N ILE A 88 18.24 -1.35 1.88
CA ILE A 88 17.75 -2.68 1.49
C ILE A 88 18.55 -3.76 2.20
N GLN A 89 17.87 -4.62 2.94
CA GLN A 89 18.47 -5.77 3.61
C GLN A 89 18.31 -7.04 2.75
N LYS A 90 19.44 -7.55 2.24
CA LYS A 90 19.47 -8.81 1.47
C LYS A 90 18.86 -9.95 2.29
N ASN A 91 18.20 -10.90 1.63
CA ASN A 91 17.56 -12.08 2.23
C ASN A 91 16.43 -11.77 3.23
N ARG A 92 16.06 -10.50 3.40
CA ARG A 92 15.01 -10.09 4.33
C ARG A 92 13.92 -9.26 3.66
N ASP A 93 14.29 -8.37 2.76
CA ASP A 93 13.42 -7.38 2.12
C ASP A 93 12.97 -7.83 0.72
N VAL A 94 11.90 -7.20 0.23
CA VAL A 94 11.39 -7.36 -1.12
C VAL A 94 11.14 -5.99 -1.74
N LEU A 95 11.39 -5.84 -3.04
CA LEU A 95 11.02 -4.65 -3.80
C LEU A 95 9.65 -4.85 -4.44
N LEU A 96 8.76 -3.87 -4.27
CA LEU A 96 7.50 -3.73 -5.00
C LEU A 96 7.60 -2.48 -5.87
N VAL A 97 7.67 -2.65 -7.18
CA VAL A 97 7.97 -1.55 -8.10
C VAL A 97 6.76 -1.24 -8.97
N PHE A 98 6.29 0.00 -8.93
CA PHE A 98 5.20 0.53 -9.75
C PHE A 98 5.72 1.36 -10.92
N SER A 99 5.37 0.98 -12.14
CA SER A 99 5.62 1.79 -13.33
C SER A 99 4.64 1.42 -14.45
N VAL A 100 3.85 2.36 -14.93
CA VAL A 100 2.86 2.11 -15.99
C VAL A 100 3.53 1.60 -17.27
N SER A 101 4.56 2.29 -17.74
CA SER A 101 5.35 1.86 -18.91
C SER A 101 6.30 0.73 -18.59
N GLY A 102 6.81 0.67 -17.35
CA GLY A 102 7.87 -0.23 -16.92
C GLY A 102 9.21 0.04 -17.60
N GLU A 103 9.39 1.23 -18.19
CA GLU A 103 10.59 1.63 -18.97
C GLU A 103 11.26 2.88 -18.39
N SER A 104 10.89 3.32 -17.18
CA SER A 104 11.54 4.48 -16.55
C SER A 104 13.02 4.21 -16.34
N ALA A 105 13.87 5.09 -16.89
CA ALA A 105 15.32 4.90 -16.89
C ALA A 105 15.90 4.78 -15.46
N GLU A 106 15.29 5.50 -14.52
CA GLU A 106 15.67 5.52 -13.12
C GLU A 106 15.52 4.15 -12.43
N LEU A 107 14.69 3.27 -12.98
CA LEU A 107 14.51 1.92 -12.43
C LEU A 107 15.63 0.97 -12.81
N ASN A 108 16.37 1.25 -13.88
CA ASN A 108 17.31 0.28 -14.45
C ASN A 108 18.41 -0.14 -13.46
N SER A 109 19.10 0.83 -12.87
CA SER A 109 20.17 0.57 -11.89
C SER A 109 19.66 -0.17 -10.64
N ILE A 110 18.46 0.17 -10.18
CA ILE A 110 17.80 -0.45 -9.03
C ILE A 110 17.49 -1.91 -9.32
N LEU A 111 16.91 -2.20 -10.49
CA LEU A 111 16.56 -3.55 -10.91
C LEU A 111 17.79 -4.42 -11.11
N GLN A 112 18.86 -3.87 -11.72
CA GLN A 112 20.13 -4.57 -11.84
C GLN A 112 20.78 -4.84 -10.48
N TYR A 113 20.75 -3.87 -9.56
CA TYR A 113 21.23 -4.04 -8.20
C TYR A 113 20.46 -5.17 -7.50
N ALA A 114 19.12 -5.13 -7.56
CA ALA A 114 18.29 -6.14 -6.95
C ALA A 114 18.59 -7.56 -7.47
N ASN A 115 18.70 -7.71 -8.79
CA ASN A 115 19.00 -9.00 -9.40
C ASN A 115 20.41 -9.52 -9.02
N ARG A 116 21.44 -8.65 -9.06
CA ARG A 116 22.82 -9.03 -8.66
C ARG A 116 22.91 -9.45 -7.19
N ASN A 117 22.03 -8.93 -6.34
CA ASN A 117 22.04 -9.20 -4.91
C ASN A 117 20.97 -10.20 -4.45
N GLY A 118 20.26 -10.86 -5.38
CA GLY A 118 19.24 -11.84 -5.07
C GLY A 118 18.02 -11.28 -4.31
N ILE A 119 17.75 -9.96 -4.44
CA ILE A 119 16.62 -9.30 -3.81
C ILE A 119 15.37 -9.55 -4.68
N PRO A 120 14.32 -10.17 -4.16
CA PRO A 120 13.11 -10.42 -4.93
C PRO A 120 12.45 -9.11 -5.38
N VAL A 121 12.06 -9.05 -6.67
CA VAL A 121 11.37 -7.91 -7.28
C VAL A 121 9.96 -8.33 -7.69
N ILE A 122 8.98 -7.59 -7.22
CA ILE A 122 7.59 -7.65 -7.68
C ILE A 122 7.37 -6.44 -8.58
N GLY A 123 7.32 -6.65 -9.88
CA GLY A 123 7.08 -5.58 -10.84
C GLY A 123 5.61 -5.49 -11.22
N VAL A 124 5.05 -4.29 -11.12
CA VAL A 124 3.67 -3.98 -11.50
C VAL A 124 3.67 -2.98 -12.65
N SER A 125 3.22 -3.41 -13.82
CA SER A 125 3.24 -2.60 -15.04
C SER A 125 2.02 -2.88 -15.92
N CYS A 126 1.72 -1.95 -16.84
CA CYS A 126 0.68 -2.13 -17.87
C CYS A 126 1.27 -2.56 -19.24
N LYS A 127 2.61 -2.71 -19.36
CA LYS A 127 3.30 -3.10 -20.60
C LYS A 127 3.93 -4.49 -20.43
N PRO A 128 3.48 -5.53 -21.16
CA PRO A 128 3.91 -6.92 -20.95
C PRO A 128 5.42 -7.13 -21.12
N SER A 129 6.01 -6.51 -22.13
CA SER A 129 7.42 -6.69 -22.50
C SER A 129 8.34 -5.65 -21.88
N SER A 130 7.88 -4.96 -20.81
CA SER A 130 8.66 -3.89 -20.19
C SER A 130 9.93 -4.40 -19.52
N MET A 131 10.93 -3.51 -19.44
CA MET A 131 12.17 -3.75 -18.70
C MET A 131 11.86 -4.17 -17.25
N LEU A 132 10.95 -3.46 -16.57
CA LEU A 132 10.55 -3.79 -15.22
C LEU A 132 10.11 -5.26 -15.10
N LEU A 133 9.18 -5.69 -15.95
CA LEU A 133 8.67 -7.07 -15.87
C LEU A 133 9.74 -8.11 -16.26
N ARG A 134 10.68 -7.78 -17.16
CA ARG A 134 11.79 -8.70 -17.47
C ARG A 134 12.70 -8.97 -16.27
N TYR A 135 12.98 -7.94 -15.47
CA TYR A 135 13.81 -8.05 -14.27
C TYR A 135 13.06 -8.52 -13.01
N SER A 136 11.74 -8.69 -13.10
CA SER A 136 10.92 -9.06 -11.93
C SER A 136 10.88 -10.55 -11.66
N THR A 137 11.02 -10.92 -10.39
CA THR A 137 10.77 -12.28 -9.87
C THR A 137 9.30 -12.66 -9.98
N ILE A 138 8.41 -11.72 -9.68
CA ILE A 138 6.96 -11.87 -9.90
C ILE A 138 6.48 -10.72 -10.77
N LYS A 139 5.85 -11.07 -11.88
CA LYS A 139 5.38 -10.13 -12.90
C LYS A 139 3.88 -9.91 -12.74
N ILE A 140 3.49 -8.68 -12.42
CA ILE A 140 2.09 -8.26 -12.35
C ILE A 140 1.79 -7.39 -13.55
N LEU A 141 1.00 -7.91 -14.45
CA LEU A 141 0.51 -7.16 -15.61
C LEU A 141 -0.89 -6.64 -15.32
N LEU A 142 -1.01 -5.33 -15.15
CA LEU A 142 -2.29 -4.65 -15.03
C LEU A 142 -2.87 -4.34 -16.41
N PRO A 143 -4.21 -4.24 -16.52
CA PRO A 143 -4.85 -3.94 -17.79
C PRO A 143 -4.48 -2.53 -18.27
N LYS A 144 -4.24 -2.39 -19.57
CA LYS A 144 -4.14 -1.08 -20.23
C LYS A 144 -5.49 -0.39 -20.16
N VAL A 145 -5.51 0.84 -19.70
CA VAL A 145 -6.71 1.64 -19.49
C VAL A 145 -6.64 2.96 -20.26
N VAL A 146 -7.80 3.58 -20.43
CA VAL A 146 -7.91 4.94 -21.00
C VAL A 146 -7.74 5.93 -19.85
N GLU A 147 -6.86 6.90 -20.04
CA GLU A 147 -6.71 8.02 -19.12
C GLU A 147 -7.75 9.11 -19.45
N SER A 148 -8.22 9.82 -18.45
CA SER A 148 -9.04 11.01 -18.65
C SER A 148 -8.21 12.17 -19.19
N GLY A 149 -8.87 13.20 -19.77
CA GLY A 149 -8.18 14.42 -20.19
C GLY A 149 -7.18 14.20 -21.33
N HIS A 150 -7.56 13.45 -22.35
CA HIS A 150 -6.74 13.19 -23.56
C HIS A 150 -5.38 12.52 -23.27
N SER A 151 -5.31 11.75 -22.21
CA SER A 151 -4.09 11.01 -21.79
C SER A 151 -2.89 11.90 -21.43
N LEU A 152 -3.12 13.16 -21.10
CA LEU A 152 -2.07 14.09 -20.70
C LEU A 152 -1.52 13.81 -19.28
N ALA A 153 -2.33 13.19 -18.45
CA ALA A 153 -1.94 12.86 -17.08
C ALA A 153 -2.45 11.47 -16.67
N PRO A 154 -1.67 10.68 -15.92
CA PRO A 154 -2.14 9.45 -15.30
C PRO A 154 -3.30 9.74 -14.33
N THR A 155 -4.45 9.15 -14.61
CA THR A 155 -5.67 9.18 -13.79
C THR A 155 -6.12 7.76 -13.51
N SER A 156 -6.73 7.10 -14.46
CA SER A 156 -7.22 5.72 -14.38
C SER A 156 -6.11 4.71 -14.03
N SER A 157 -4.92 4.86 -14.61
CA SER A 157 -3.79 3.97 -14.28
C SER A 157 -3.30 4.17 -12.84
N SER A 158 -3.29 5.41 -12.35
CA SER A 158 -2.94 5.70 -10.95
C SER A 158 -3.98 5.11 -9.99
N LEU A 159 -5.27 5.22 -10.31
CA LEU A 159 -6.35 4.63 -9.53
C LEU A 159 -6.24 3.09 -9.49
N ASN A 160 -5.87 2.46 -10.62
CA ASN A 160 -5.62 1.02 -10.66
C ASN A 160 -4.43 0.61 -9.78
N PHE A 161 -3.35 1.38 -9.73
CA PHE A 161 -2.23 1.13 -8.80
C PHE A 161 -2.67 1.23 -7.34
N LEU A 162 -3.41 2.28 -6.98
CA LEU A 162 -3.94 2.47 -5.62
C LEU A 162 -4.85 1.31 -5.22
N SER A 163 -5.81 0.94 -6.08
CA SER A 163 -6.77 -0.14 -5.79
C SER A 163 -6.10 -1.51 -5.71
N TRP A 164 -5.10 -1.77 -6.57
CA TRP A 164 -4.30 -2.99 -6.51
C TRP A 164 -3.47 -3.05 -5.22
N GLY A 165 -2.86 -1.94 -4.83
CA GLY A 165 -2.11 -1.81 -3.58
C GLY A 165 -2.97 -2.04 -2.34
N ASP A 166 -4.19 -1.50 -2.32
CA ASP A 166 -5.15 -1.72 -1.24
C ASP A 166 -5.60 -3.18 -1.17
N SER A 167 -5.86 -3.80 -2.33
CA SER A 167 -6.19 -5.22 -2.41
C SER A 167 -5.07 -6.08 -1.84
N LEU A 168 -3.80 -5.73 -2.11
CA LEU A 168 -2.62 -6.40 -1.55
C LEU A 168 -2.56 -6.23 -0.03
N ALA A 169 -2.70 -5.01 0.47
CA ALA A 169 -2.61 -4.71 1.90
C ALA A 169 -3.69 -5.44 2.72
N ILE A 170 -4.94 -5.42 2.25
CA ILE A 170 -6.06 -6.13 2.89
C ILE A 170 -5.87 -7.65 2.82
N SER A 171 -5.38 -8.19 1.70
CA SER A 171 -5.11 -9.63 1.58
C SER A 171 -4.02 -10.09 2.55
N LEU A 172 -2.95 -9.29 2.72
CA LEU A 172 -1.88 -9.55 3.70
C LEU A 172 -2.38 -9.43 5.13
N MET A 173 -3.19 -8.41 5.44
CA MET A 173 -3.83 -8.23 6.74
C MET A 173 -4.62 -9.47 7.14
N LYS A 174 -5.49 -9.96 6.26
CA LYS A 174 -6.28 -11.17 6.50
C LYS A 174 -5.40 -12.40 6.67
N ARG A 175 -4.39 -12.58 5.80
CA ARG A 175 -3.48 -13.72 5.85
C ARG A 175 -2.65 -13.76 7.15
N LYS A 176 -2.22 -12.60 7.64
CA LYS A 176 -1.47 -12.46 8.91
C LYS A 176 -2.35 -12.49 10.14
N LYS A 177 -3.68 -12.64 9.98
CA LYS A 177 -4.67 -12.60 11.08
C LYS A 177 -4.49 -11.33 11.94
N TRP A 178 -4.28 -10.18 11.28
CA TRP A 178 -4.12 -8.90 11.94
C TRP A 178 -5.41 -8.49 12.64
N THR A 179 -5.33 -8.15 13.94
CA THR A 179 -6.51 -7.89 14.78
C THR A 179 -6.67 -6.40 15.05
N ASN A 180 -7.90 -6.00 15.44
CA ASN A 180 -8.19 -4.62 15.85
C ASN A 180 -7.28 -4.17 17.01
N LYS A 181 -6.95 -5.07 17.94
CA LYS A 181 -6.03 -4.77 19.04
C LYS A 181 -4.65 -4.33 18.52
N LYS A 182 -4.06 -5.09 17.60
CA LYS A 182 -2.78 -4.73 16.96
C LYS A 182 -2.88 -3.45 16.13
N PHE A 183 -4.05 -3.17 15.54
CA PHE A 183 -4.28 -1.93 14.82
C PHE A 183 -4.20 -0.72 15.77
N VAL A 184 -4.86 -0.78 16.93
CA VAL A 184 -4.81 0.28 17.95
C VAL A 184 -3.39 0.50 18.47
N GLU A 185 -2.62 -0.57 18.73
CA GLU A 185 -1.23 -0.48 19.17
C GLU A 185 -0.34 0.31 18.19
N HIS A 186 -0.67 0.30 16.89
CA HIS A 186 0.07 1.02 15.84
C HIS A 186 -0.51 2.40 15.50
N HIS A 187 -1.68 2.74 16.05
CA HIS A 187 -2.39 4.00 15.82
C HIS A 187 -2.66 4.71 17.15
N THR A 188 -1.62 5.35 17.69
CA THR A 188 -1.69 6.04 18.98
C THR A 188 -2.46 7.35 18.96
N GLY A 189 -2.94 7.79 17.79
CA GLY A 189 -3.69 9.03 17.60
C GLY A 189 -4.82 8.88 16.58
N GLY A 190 -5.79 9.80 16.65
CA GLY A 190 -6.91 9.90 15.70
C GLY A 190 -8.19 9.18 16.17
N SER A 191 -9.31 9.61 15.59
CA SER A 191 -10.66 9.11 15.94
C SER A 191 -10.85 7.60 15.75
N LEU A 192 -10.12 7.01 14.80
CA LEU A 192 -10.23 5.58 14.49
C LEU A 192 -9.64 4.71 15.62
N ALA A 193 -8.53 5.13 16.22
CA ALA A 193 -7.95 4.45 17.37
C ALA A 193 -8.88 4.54 18.59
N THR A 194 -9.41 5.73 18.85
CA THR A 194 -10.34 5.96 19.97
C THR A 194 -11.62 5.12 19.84
N ALA A 195 -12.17 4.97 18.62
CA ALA A 195 -13.36 4.19 18.37
C ALA A 195 -13.18 2.66 18.61
N LEU A 196 -11.95 2.17 18.62
CA LEU A 196 -11.61 0.76 18.81
C LEU A 196 -11.16 0.42 20.24
N ILE A 197 -10.94 1.43 21.10
CA ILE A 197 -10.58 1.25 22.51
C ILE A 197 -11.78 0.67 23.24
N GLN A 198 -11.56 -0.44 23.96
CA GLN A 198 -12.61 -1.04 24.79
C GLN A 198 -12.67 -0.34 26.15
N VAL A 199 -13.88 -0.16 26.71
CA VAL A 199 -14.06 0.46 28.03
C VAL A 199 -13.15 -0.16 29.10
N ARG A 200 -12.95 -1.49 29.07
CA ARG A 200 -12.07 -2.20 30.00
C ARG A 200 -10.58 -1.78 29.92
N GLU A 201 -10.18 -1.09 28.86
CA GLU A 201 -8.77 -0.64 28.64
C GLU A 201 -8.53 0.76 29.26
N ILE A 202 -9.60 1.55 29.44
CA ILE A 202 -9.56 2.91 29.97
C ILE A 202 -10.23 3.07 31.33
N MET A 203 -10.98 2.07 31.78
CA MET A 203 -11.63 2.14 33.09
C MET A 203 -10.63 2.00 34.24
N ALA A 204 -10.85 2.70 35.33
CA ALA A 204 -10.11 2.50 36.58
C ALA A 204 -10.25 1.07 37.09
N LYS A 205 -9.17 0.50 37.62
CA LYS A 205 -9.11 -0.91 38.08
C LYS A 205 -8.50 -1.02 39.47
N GLY A 206 -9.00 -1.96 40.25
CA GLY A 206 -8.44 -2.28 41.57
C GLY A 206 -8.35 -1.04 42.46
N LYS A 207 -7.13 -0.66 42.86
CA LYS A 207 -6.88 0.49 43.75
C LYS A 207 -7.18 1.86 43.14
N GLU A 208 -7.31 1.95 41.85
CA GLU A 208 -7.62 3.22 41.14
C GLU A 208 -9.13 3.54 41.17
N ILE A 209 -9.97 2.56 41.55
CA ILE A 209 -11.41 2.79 41.66
C ILE A 209 -11.64 3.66 42.91
N PRO A 210 -12.25 4.86 42.76
CA PRO A 210 -12.50 5.74 43.88
C PRO A 210 -13.60 5.15 44.78
N PHE A 211 -13.21 4.46 45.82
CA PHE A 211 -14.15 3.99 46.85
C PHE A 211 -14.32 5.07 47.92
N ILE A 212 -15.56 5.40 48.23
CA ILE A 212 -15.93 6.24 49.36
C ILE A 212 -16.83 5.46 50.28
N SER A 213 -16.58 5.55 51.58
CA SER A 213 -17.46 4.91 52.59
C SER A 213 -18.85 5.57 52.54
N SER A 214 -19.91 4.78 52.56
CA SER A 214 -21.30 5.25 52.58
C SER A 214 -21.61 6.18 53.78
N ASN A 215 -20.78 6.13 54.82
CA ASN A 215 -20.95 6.94 56.05
C ASN A 215 -20.23 8.28 55.99
N LYS A 216 -19.56 8.63 54.87
CA LYS A 216 -18.95 9.94 54.71
C LYS A 216 -19.97 10.97 54.21
N MET A 217 -20.17 12.02 54.96
CA MET A 217 -20.99 13.17 54.50
C MET A 217 -20.25 13.88 53.35
N MET A 218 -20.97 14.22 52.27
CA MET A 218 -20.50 15.11 51.22
C MET A 218 -20.35 16.54 51.82
N ARG A 219 -19.17 17.08 51.72
CA ARG A 219 -18.99 18.51 52.02
C ARG A 219 -19.53 19.32 50.83
N PRO A 220 -20.39 20.34 51.07
CA PRO A 220 -20.73 21.30 50.02
C PRO A 220 -19.46 22.02 49.57
N GLN A 221 -19.29 22.22 48.25
CA GLN A 221 -18.23 23.07 47.68
C GLN A 221 -18.51 24.51 47.97
#